data_40377b6320ad957ecaec52b2d7fa3add
#
_entry.id   40377b6320ad957ecaec52b2d7fa3add
#
_cell.length_a   1.000
_cell.length_b   1.000
_cell.length_c   1.000
_cell.angle_alpha   90.00
_cell.angle_beta   90.00
_cell.angle_gamma   90.00
#
_symmetry.space_group_name_H-M   'P 1'
#
loop_
_entity.id
_entity.type
_entity.pdbx_description
1 polymer ?
#
loop_
_entity_poly.entity_id
_entity_poly.type
_entity_poly.pdbx_seq_one_letter_code
_entity_poly.pdbx_strand_id
1 'polypeptide(L)'
;MNVEQIGKLAVEGRLLEAALVQERRQTWLTRGGAENDGSGFAEWLVEQHDLTDFQAGALQAGISGPYMLGPYRLSFRLTTGRLGELFHAEHAEFGQPVSLKIFPAAISRDEKRLARFGREARVGLAADHLHVVKTYQVGKVGQVPFIAMEELYGESLEQRLARNGRLPYAIACQLIQQAAQGLAYLHAEDIVHRDIRPANLWITAHGVVKIMEFGAARDALSFVDDMDGDEDDPTVGLDGDNLARTTVGYYDYMSAEQVENPQAANAASDLYSLGGTLYHCLTGQVPFPDKNPVRQMLRHARATPQPLFDFDQEIPEAVQDIVSTLLAKRPEDRYESADDLCQALANVVASKPIPELDPANREFLDWLQTRQSDDITEYEPEFQDFLEFVSDARFKATMSGRSTF
;
A
#
# COMPACT_ATOMS: atom_id res chain seq x y z
N MET A 1 26.59 20.68 -5.93
CA MET A 1 27.54 19.90 -5.09
C MET A 1 28.62 19.30 -5.95
N ASN A 2 29.80 19.00 -5.40
CA ASN A 2 30.88 18.31 -6.08
C ASN A 2 30.91 16.81 -5.72
N VAL A 3 31.75 16.03 -6.38
CA VAL A 3 31.90 14.57 -6.20
C VAL A 3 32.28 14.23 -4.76
N GLU A 4 33.15 15.00 -4.12
CA GLU A 4 33.57 14.78 -2.73
C GLU A 4 32.40 14.96 -1.73
N GLN A 5 31.55 15.97 -1.97
CA GLN A 5 30.37 16.21 -1.13
C GLN A 5 29.35 15.07 -1.24
N ILE A 6 29.07 14.59 -2.47
CA ILE A 6 28.18 13.43 -2.67
C ILE A 6 28.76 12.20 -1.96
N GLY A 7 30.05 11.92 -2.14
CA GLY A 7 30.71 10.79 -1.49
C GLY A 7 30.67 10.88 0.03
N LYS A 8 30.88 12.06 0.60
CA LYS A 8 30.77 12.29 2.06
C LYS A 8 29.36 12.00 2.58
N LEU A 9 28.34 12.56 1.92
CA LEU A 9 26.93 12.31 2.30
C LEU A 9 26.55 10.83 2.16
N ALA A 10 27.04 10.12 1.15
CA ALA A 10 26.78 8.68 0.98
C ALA A 10 27.39 7.84 2.12
N VAL A 11 28.57 8.22 2.63
CA VAL A 11 29.21 7.56 3.77
C VAL A 11 28.48 7.91 5.09
N GLU A 12 28.16 9.18 5.28
CA GLU A 12 27.41 9.63 6.47
C GLU A 12 26.05 8.94 6.56
N GLY A 13 25.35 8.78 5.40
CA GLY A 13 24.08 8.06 5.28
C GLY A 13 24.18 6.55 5.33
N ARG A 14 25.38 5.98 5.52
CA ARG A 14 25.64 4.53 5.52
C ARG A 14 25.14 3.81 4.25
N LEU A 15 25.08 4.54 3.14
CA LEU A 15 24.72 3.98 1.83
C LEU A 15 25.91 3.23 1.21
N LEU A 16 27.10 3.83 1.30
CA LEU A 16 28.34 3.28 0.74
C LEU A 16 29.47 3.33 1.76
N GLU A 17 30.34 2.34 1.71
CA GLU A 17 31.58 2.36 2.51
C GLU A 17 32.58 3.38 1.96
N ALA A 18 33.37 3.99 2.86
CA ALA A 18 34.33 5.02 2.47
C ALA A 18 35.36 4.52 1.44
N ALA A 19 35.78 3.25 1.54
CA ALA A 19 36.69 2.62 0.58
C ALA A 19 36.07 2.54 -0.83
N LEU A 20 34.81 2.12 -0.92
CA LEU A 20 34.08 2.03 -2.18
C LEU A 20 33.87 3.41 -2.81
N VAL A 21 33.52 4.43 -2.00
CA VAL A 21 33.38 5.81 -2.47
C VAL A 21 34.68 6.32 -3.10
N GLN A 22 35.84 6.04 -2.50
CA GLN A 22 37.13 6.46 -3.04
C GLN A 22 37.44 5.73 -4.36
N GLU A 23 37.17 4.44 -4.46
CA GLU A 23 37.32 3.65 -5.69
C GLU A 23 36.44 4.20 -6.81
N ARG A 24 35.18 4.46 -6.53
CA ARG A 24 34.21 5.01 -7.47
C ARG A 24 34.60 6.42 -7.95
N ARG A 25 35.01 7.29 -7.01
CA ARG A 25 35.52 8.61 -7.35
C ARG A 25 36.72 8.52 -8.33
N GLN A 26 37.66 7.66 -8.06
CA GLN A 26 38.83 7.48 -8.94
C GLN A 26 38.43 6.95 -10.33
N THR A 27 37.50 5.99 -10.37
CA THR A 27 36.96 5.46 -11.62
C THR A 27 36.25 6.54 -12.43
N TRP A 28 35.41 7.34 -11.76
CA TRP A 28 34.66 8.47 -12.35
C TRP A 28 35.63 9.46 -13.03
N LEU A 29 36.69 9.90 -12.34
CA LEU A 29 37.68 10.84 -12.85
C LEU A 29 38.46 10.25 -14.00
N THR A 30 38.85 8.96 -13.94
CA THR A 30 39.60 8.26 -15.00
C THR A 30 38.79 8.15 -16.29
N ARG A 31 37.45 8.06 -16.19
CA ARG A 31 36.54 8.01 -17.35
C ARG A 31 36.21 9.40 -17.92
N GLY A 32 36.82 10.48 -17.41
CA GLY A 32 36.63 11.84 -17.86
C GLY A 32 35.53 12.61 -17.16
N GLY A 33 34.97 12.08 -16.06
CA GLY A 33 34.04 12.79 -15.21
C GLY A 33 34.71 13.98 -14.51
N ALA A 34 33.96 15.06 -14.31
CA ALA A 34 34.48 16.26 -13.67
C ALA A 34 34.31 16.22 -12.14
N GLU A 35 35.33 16.68 -11.40
CA GLU A 35 35.30 16.74 -9.92
C GLU A 35 34.19 17.66 -9.37
N ASN A 36 33.80 18.67 -10.12
CA ASN A 36 32.72 19.61 -9.74
C ASN A 36 31.32 19.13 -10.16
N ASP A 37 31.20 18.00 -10.86
CA ASP A 37 29.93 17.44 -11.30
C ASP A 37 29.44 16.33 -10.34
N GLY A 38 28.97 16.74 -9.17
CA GLY A 38 28.38 15.83 -8.19
C GLY A 38 27.08 15.20 -8.65
N SER A 39 26.28 15.91 -9.49
CA SER A 39 25.04 15.36 -10.03
C SER A 39 25.30 14.21 -10.98
N GLY A 40 26.19 14.40 -11.97
CA GLY A 40 26.58 13.36 -12.89
C GLY A 40 27.24 12.16 -12.17
N PHE A 41 28.01 12.41 -11.11
CA PHE A 41 28.58 11.33 -10.29
C PHE A 41 27.52 10.52 -9.58
N ALA A 42 26.50 11.16 -8.97
CA ALA A 42 25.40 10.46 -8.31
C ALA A 42 24.57 9.62 -9.31
N GLU A 43 24.28 10.18 -10.50
CA GLU A 43 23.61 9.43 -11.58
C GLU A 43 24.44 8.24 -12.08
N TRP A 44 25.75 8.43 -12.19
CA TRP A 44 26.63 7.33 -12.56
C TRP A 44 26.69 6.22 -11.49
N LEU A 45 26.63 6.55 -10.19
CA LEU A 45 26.54 5.56 -9.12
C LEU A 45 25.24 4.74 -9.22
N VAL A 46 24.14 5.33 -9.71
CA VAL A 46 22.91 4.57 -10.01
C VAL A 46 23.13 3.61 -11.18
N GLU A 47 23.78 4.04 -12.25
CA GLU A 47 24.13 3.15 -13.37
C GLU A 47 25.04 1.98 -12.96
N GLN A 48 25.87 2.18 -11.94
CA GLN A 48 26.71 1.12 -11.37
C GLN A 48 25.95 0.23 -10.36
N HIS A 49 24.68 0.50 -10.08
CA HIS A 49 23.87 -0.18 -9.07
C HIS A 49 24.39 -0.01 -7.62
N ASP A 50 25.22 1.01 -7.38
CA ASP A 50 25.69 1.35 -6.04
C ASP A 50 24.65 2.16 -5.24
N LEU A 51 23.80 2.93 -5.92
CA LEU A 51 22.71 3.72 -5.37
C LEU A 51 21.41 3.47 -6.15
N THR A 52 20.29 3.75 -5.52
CA THR A 52 19.00 3.90 -6.21
C THR A 52 18.77 5.35 -6.66
N ASP A 53 17.87 5.59 -7.63
CA ASP A 53 17.48 6.94 -8.03
C ASP A 53 16.99 7.79 -6.85
N PHE A 54 16.25 7.16 -5.92
CA PHE A 54 15.78 7.78 -4.69
C PHE A 54 16.95 8.26 -3.82
N GLN A 55 17.94 7.39 -3.58
CA GLN A 55 19.11 7.71 -2.77
C GLN A 55 19.96 8.79 -3.43
N ALA A 56 20.22 8.67 -4.73
CA ALA A 56 20.98 9.65 -5.51
C ALA A 56 20.27 11.02 -5.50
N GLY A 57 18.95 11.06 -5.71
CA GLY A 57 18.16 12.28 -5.67
C GLY A 57 18.22 12.99 -4.30
N ALA A 58 18.16 12.24 -3.22
CA ALA A 58 18.28 12.79 -1.87
C ALA A 58 19.70 13.32 -1.60
N LEU A 59 20.75 12.60 -2.01
CA LEU A 59 22.13 13.08 -1.90
C LEU A 59 22.37 14.35 -2.71
N GLN A 60 21.82 14.45 -3.93
CA GLN A 60 21.85 15.67 -4.75
C GLN A 60 21.14 16.86 -4.10
N ALA A 61 20.12 16.62 -3.28
CA ALA A 61 19.45 17.61 -2.48
C ALA A 61 20.22 18.00 -1.19
N GLY A 62 21.34 17.35 -0.91
CA GLY A 62 22.17 17.63 0.27
C GLY A 62 21.81 16.86 1.51
N ILE A 63 21.04 15.78 1.36
CA ILE A 63 20.54 14.97 2.49
C ILE A 63 21.37 13.70 2.61
N SER A 64 21.98 13.51 3.78
CA SER A 64 22.77 12.33 4.10
C SER A 64 21.97 11.16 4.70
N GLY A 65 20.65 11.28 4.80
CA GLY A 65 19.82 10.27 5.43
C GLY A 65 19.13 10.80 6.71
N PRO A 66 18.74 9.94 7.63
CA PRO A 66 19.11 8.52 7.74
C PRO A 66 18.35 7.60 6.78
N TYR A 67 19.07 6.80 6.00
CA TYR A 67 18.46 5.76 5.14
C TYR A 67 18.27 4.44 5.88
N MET A 68 18.62 4.38 7.16
CA MET A 68 18.47 3.22 8.03
C MET A 68 17.34 3.46 9.01
N LEU A 69 16.36 2.55 9.06
CA LEU A 69 15.34 2.50 10.11
C LEU A 69 15.53 1.18 10.88
N GLY A 70 16.21 1.24 12.02
CA GLY A 70 16.65 0.04 12.73
C GLY A 70 17.52 -0.85 11.81
N PRO A 71 17.17 -2.12 11.61
CA PRO A 71 17.92 -3.02 10.75
C PRO A 71 17.61 -2.87 9.25
N TYR A 72 16.71 -1.97 8.86
CA TYR A 72 16.22 -1.83 7.49
C TYR A 72 16.86 -0.66 6.77
N ARG A 73 17.45 -0.91 5.60
CA ARG A 73 17.98 0.10 4.68
C ARG A 73 16.94 0.46 3.64
N LEU A 74 16.54 1.73 3.58
CA LEU A 74 15.56 2.25 2.62
C LEU A 74 16.17 2.35 1.22
N SER A 75 15.50 1.78 0.23
CA SER A 75 15.93 1.76 -1.17
C SER A 75 15.19 2.79 -2.03
N PHE A 76 13.86 2.78 -1.98
CA PHE A 76 13.01 3.73 -2.68
C PHE A 76 11.59 3.74 -2.09
N ARG A 77 10.83 4.80 -2.39
CA ARG A 77 9.45 4.93 -1.94
C ARG A 77 8.51 4.28 -2.96
N LEU A 78 7.67 3.36 -2.48
CA LEU A 78 6.64 2.70 -3.29
C LEU A 78 5.40 3.59 -3.45
N THR A 79 4.87 4.11 -2.34
CA THR A 79 3.68 4.96 -2.37
C THR A 79 3.54 5.75 -1.08
N THR A 80 2.67 6.76 -1.11
CA THR A 80 2.24 7.50 0.08
C THR A 80 0.86 6.98 0.47
N GLY A 81 0.78 6.28 1.60
CA GLY A 81 -0.46 5.79 2.17
C GLY A 81 -1.16 6.85 3.02
N ARG A 82 -2.37 6.51 3.46
CA ARG A 82 -3.23 7.41 4.27
C ARG A 82 -2.68 7.67 5.67
N LEU A 83 -2.04 6.68 6.29
CA LEU A 83 -1.51 6.75 7.64
C LEU A 83 0.02 6.80 7.70
N GLY A 84 0.71 6.51 6.59
CA GLY A 84 2.17 6.45 6.54
C GLY A 84 2.68 6.31 5.11
N GLU A 85 3.98 6.26 4.95
CA GLU A 85 4.65 6.07 3.68
C GLU A 85 5.17 4.64 3.54
N LEU A 86 5.02 4.06 2.36
CA LEU A 86 5.49 2.71 2.04
C LEU A 86 6.79 2.79 1.26
N PHE A 87 7.83 2.15 1.78
CA PHE A 87 9.15 2.05 1.16
C PHE A 87 9.48 0.61 0.81
N HIS A 88 10.22 0.43 -0.27
CA HIS A 88 11.05 -0.74 -0.45
C HIS A 88 12.31 -0.59 0.39
N ALA A 89 12.65 -1.62 1.15
CA ALA A 89 13.81 -1.64 2.02
C ALA A 89 14.46 -3.03 1.99
N GLU A 90 15.65 -3.13 2.53
CA GLU A 90 16.39 -4.38 2.66
C GLU A 90 16.86 -4.53 4.11
N HIS A 91 16.70 -5.71 4.67
CA HIS A 91 17.27 -6.02 5.99
C HIS A 91 18.80 -6.09 5.88
N ALA A 92 19.51 -5.20 6.59
CA ALA A 92 20.93 -4.99 6.38
C ALA A 92 21.81 -6.21 6.68
N GLU A 93 21.39 -7.10 7.60
CA GLU A 93 22.14 -8.30 7.97
C GLU A 93 21.88 -9.47 7.01
N PHE A 94 20.62 -9.64 6.56
CA PHE A 94 20.21 -10.81 5.77
C PHE A 94 20.08 -10.53 4.27
N GLY A 95 20.15 -9.27 3.84
CA GLY A 95 19.88 -8.89 2.45
C GLY A 95 18.44 -9.18 2.02
N GLN A 96 17.53 -9.42 2.97
CA GLN A 96 16.14 -9.76 2.69
C GLN A 96 15.37 -8.51 2.25
N PRO A 97 14.80 -8.48 1.04
CA PRO A 97 13.95 -7.39 0.62
C PRO A 97 12.62 -7.42 1.39
N VAL A 98 12.17 -6.24 1.79
CA VAL A 98 10.91 -6.03 2.52
C VAL A 98 10.22 -4.77 2.03
N SER A 99 8.92 -4.70 2.22
CA SER A 99 8.17 -3.45 2.17
C SER A 99 8.01 -2.90 3.59
N LEU A 100 8.44 -1.66 3.78
CA LEU A 100 8.46 -1.01 5.10
C LEU A 100 7.45 0.14 5.12
N LYS A 101 6.39 -0.01 5.89
CA LYS A 101 5.42 1.06 6.14
C LYS A 101 5.86 1.85 7.35
N ILE A 102 6.12 3.14 7.15
CA ILE A 102 6.65 4.04 8.16
C ILE A 102 5.58 5.08 8.49
N PHE A 103 5.31 5.24 9.77
CA PHE A 103 4.27 6.15 10.26
C PHE A 103 4.94 7.42 10.84
N PRO A 104 4.35 8.62 10.65
CA PRO A 104 4.86 9.83 11.27
C PRO A 104 4.94 9.69 12.79
N ALA A 105 5.98 10.22 13.42
CA ALA A 105 6.12 10.19 14.89
C ALA A 105 4.92 10.83 15.62
N ALA A 106 4.24 11.78 14.98
CA ALA A 106 3.04 12.40 15.51
C ALA A 106 1.89 11.40 15.76
N ILE A 107 1.87 10.25 15.08
CA ILE A 107 0.85 9.21 15.28
C ILE A 107 0.86 8.65 16.71
N SER A 108 2.04 8.63 17.36
CA SER A 108 2.19 8.15 18.74
C SER A 108 1.51 9.06 19.78
N ARG A 109 1.06 10.25 19.36
CA ARG A 109 0.33 11.23 20.20
C ARG A 109 -1.15 11.28 19.91
N ASP A 110 -1.61 10.56 18.91
CA ASP A 110 -3.01 10.49 18.46
C ASP A 110 -3.53 9.08 18.74
N GLU A 111 -4.34 8.94 19.78
CA GLU A 111 -4.85 7.64 20.23
C GLU A 111 -5.62 6.88 19.13
N LYS A 112 -6.41 7.59 18.33
CA LYS A 112 -7.18 6.96 17.23
C LYS A 112 -6.28 6.42 16.12
N ARG A 113 -5.26 7.19 15.74
CA ARG A 113 -4.29 6.73 14.74
C ARG A 113 -3.41 5.60 15.29
N LEU A 114 -3.07 5.65 16.58
CA LEU A 114 -2.32 4.59 17.24
C LEU A 114 -3.15 3.30 17.32
N ALA A 115 -4.44 3.39 17.62
CA ALA A 115 -5.35 2.25 17.60
C ALA A 115 -5.47 1.63 16.20
N ARG A 116 -5.55 2.44 15.12
CA ARG A 116 -5.52 1.95 13.73
C ARG A 116 -4.20 1.25 13.38
N PHE A 117 -3.07 1.84 13.79
CA PHE A 117 -1.77 1.18 13.65
C PHE A 117 -1.74 -0.17 14.37
N GLY A 118 -2.25 -0.24 15.61
CA GLY A 118 -2.34 -1.46 16.41
C GLY A 118 -3.21 -2.54 15.75
N ARG A 119 -4.34 -2.17 15.14
CA ARG A 119 -5.20 -3.09 14.37
C ARG A 119 -4.48 -3.64 13.14
N GLU A 120 -3.88 -2.75 12.34
CA GLU A 120 -3.12 -3.14 11.15
C GLU A 120 -1.98 -4.11 11.50
N ALA A 121 -1.24 -3.79 12.55
CA ALA A 121 -0.16 -4.64 13.05
C ALA A 121 -0.66 -6.03 13.47
N ARG A 122 -1.75 -6.09 14.25
CA ARG A 122 -2.32 -7.35 14.77
C ARG A 122 -2.84 -8.24 13.65
N VAL A 123 -3.66 -7.70 12.76
CA VAL A 123 -4.21 -8.45 11.63
C VAL A 123 -3.10 -8.92 10.70
N GLY A 124 -2.16 -8.03 10.35
CA GLY A 124 -1.06 -8.38 9.46
C GLY A 124 -0.12 -9.45 10.01
N LEU A 125 0.16 -9.44 11.34
CA LEU A 125 0.98 -10.46 11.99
C LEU A 125 0.28 -11.83 12.05
N ALA A 126 -1.04 -11.84 12.23
CA ALA A 126 -1.83 -13.07 12.29
C ALA A 126 -2.09 -13.66 10.89
N ALA A 127 -2.14 -12.85 9.85
CA ALA A 127 -2.47 -13.28 8.50
C ALA A 127 -1.38 -14.18 7.89
N ASP A 128 -1.84 -15.32 7.30
CA ASP A 128 -0.99 -16.27 6.59
C ASP A 128 -1.73 -16.81 5.36
N HIS A 129 -1.81 -15.98 4.32
CA HIS A 129 -2.52 -16.34 3.09
C HIS A 129 -1.87 -15.66 1.88
N LEU A 130 -1.83 -16.34 0.72
CA LEU A 130 -1.19 -15.83 -0.50
C LEU A 130 -1.69 -14.45 -0.93
N HIS A 131 -2.99 -14.19 -0.78
CA HIS A 131 -3.64 -12.96 -1.23
C HIS A 131 -3.85 -11.92 -0.11
N VAL A 132 -3.20 -12.09 1.03
CA VAL A 132 -3.15 -11.14 2.14
C VAL A 132 -1.69 -10.79 2.40
N VAL A 133 -1.37 -9.51 2.58
CA VAL A 133 0.01 -9.10 2.84
C VAL A 133 0.51 -9.68 4.15
N LYS A 134 1.67 -10.36 4.12
CA LYS A 134 2.31 -10.92 5.31
C LYS A 134 3.10 -9.85 6.04
N THR A 135 2.79 -9.61 7.29
CA THR A 135 3.61 -8.76 8.16
C THR A 135 4.68 -9.63 8.83
N TYR A 136 5.94 -9.18 8.74
CA TYR A 136 7.07 -9.85 9.37
C TYR A 136 7.38 -9.29 10.74
N GLN A 137 7.37 -7.96 10.88
CA GLN A 137 7.74 -7.29 12.11
C GLN A 137 6.95 -6.00 12.28
N VAL A 138 6.61 -5.71 13.52
CA VAL A 138 6.09 -4.41 13.95
C VAL A 138 7.05 -3.86 14.98
N GLY A 139 7.42 -2.60 14.83
CA GLY A 139 8.42 -2.00 15.71
C GLY A 139 8.34 -0.48 15.75
N LYS A 140 9.29 0.08 16.47
CA LYS A 140 9.44 1.51 16.64
C LYS A 140 10.94 1.86 16.77
N VAL A 141 11.37 2.86 16.03
CA VAL A 141 12.70 3.45 16.18
C VAL A 141 12.53 4.85 16.74
N GLY A 142 12.97 5.08 17.98
CA GLY A 142 12.65 6.31 18.71
C GLY A 142 11.13 6.49 18.85
N GLN A 143 10.57 7.52 18.21
CA GLN A 143 9.14 7.81 18.19
C GLN A 143 8.47 7.42 16.85
N VAL A 144 9.20 6.82 15.92
CA VAL A 144 8.74 6.47 14.58
C VAL A 144 8.27 5.01 14.52
N PRO A 145 6.95 4.73 14.52
CA PRO A 145 6.44 3.38 14.37
C PRO A 145 6.60 2.90 12.93
N PHE A 146 6.80 1.59 12.77
CA PHE A 146 6.87 0.96 11.45
C PHE A 146 6.28 -0.45 11.44
N ILE A 147 5.87 -0.88 10.25
CA ILE A 147 5.50 -2.27 9.94
C ILE A 147 6.38 -2.75 8.79
N ALA A 148 7.17 -3.81 9.02
CA ALA A 148 7.90 -4.51 7.98
C ALA A 148 7.07 -5.70 7.48
N MET A 149 6.88 -5.78 6.17
CA MET A 149 6.05 -6.80 5.54
C MET A 149 6.77 -7.42 4.33
N GLU A 150 6.17 -8.45 3.77
CA GLU A 150 6.69 -9.08 2.56
C GLU A 150 6.93 -8.05 1.44
N GLU A 151 7.88 -8.35 0.57
CA GLU A 151 8.22 -7.48 -0.54
C GLU A 151 7.01 -7.30 -1.49
N LEU A 152 6.64 -6.04 -1.68
CA LEU A 152 5.54 -5.63 -2.56
C LEU A 152 6.09 -5.01 -3.86
N TYR A 153 7.00 -5.71 -4.55
CA TYR A 153 7.46 -5.25 -5.85
C TYR A 153 6.34 -5.34 -6.88
N GLY A 154 5.87 -4.17 -7.33
CA GLY A 154 4.70 -4.08 -8.21
C GLY A 154 4.00 -2.73 -8.11
N GLU A 155 2.68 -2.72 -8.24
CA GLU A 155 1.86 -1.51 -8.21
C GLU A 155 0.49 -1.78 -7.57
N SER A 156 -0.16 -0.74 -7.05
CA SER A 156 -1.56 -0.86 -6.63
C SER A 156 -2.48 -0.96 -7.86
N LEU A 157 -3.65 -1.57 -7.68
CA LEU A 157 -4.68 -1.60 -8.71
C LEU A 157 -5.13 -0.18 -9.10
N GLU A 158 -5.09 0.79 -8.15
CA GLU A 158 -5.35 2.20 -8.43
C GLU A 158 -4.33 2.80 -9.40
N GLN A 159 -3.03 2.56 -9.18
CA GLN A 159 -1.96 3.00 -10.09
C GLN A 159 -2.12 2.37 -11.47
N ARG A 160 -2.47 1.09 -11.54
CA ARG A 160 -2.75 0.39 -12.79
C ARG A 160 -3.93 1.01 -13.55
N LEU A 161 -5.03 1.31 -12.84
CA LEU A 161 -6.20 1.97 -13.43
C LEU A 161 -5.89 3.40 -13.88
N ALA A 162 -5.14 4.16 -13.10
CA ALA A 162 -4.72 5.51 -13.47
C ALA A 162 -3.88 5.54 -14.77
N ARG A 163 -3.05 4.50 -14.97
CA ARG A 163 -2.20 4.38 -16.18
C ARG A 163 -2.97 3.84 -17.39
N ASN A 164 -3.80 2.82 -17.21
CA ASN A 164 -4.42 2.07 -18.30
C ASN A 164 -5.89 2.48 -18.58
N GLY A 165 -6.52 3.23 -17.69
CA GLY A 165 -7.97 3.45 -17.70
C GLY A 165 -8.71 2.19 -17.27
N ARG A 166 -9.46 1.57 -18.17
CA ARG A 166 -10.16 0.31 -17.92
C ARG A 166 -9.31 -0.92 -18.26
N LEU A 167 -9.66 -2.05 -17.67
CA LEU A 167 -9.00 -3.34 -17.91
C LEU A 167 -9.90 -4.27 -18.75
N PRO A 168 -9.32 -5.16 -19.57
CA PRO A 168 -10.07 -6.26 -20.19
C PRO A 168 -10.79 -7.09 -19.12
N TYR A 169 -12.05 -7.49 -19.38
CA TYR A 169 -12.87 -8.17 -18.37
C TYR A 169 -12.21 -9.42 -17.78
N ALA A 170 -11.53 -10.21 -18.62
CA ALA A 170 -10.85 -11.42 -18.16
C ALA A 170 -9.74 -11.10 -17.14
N ILE A 171 -8.97 -10.03 -17.35
CA ILE A 171 -7.93 -9.57 -16.40
C ILE A 171 -8.57 -9.03 -15.13
N ALA A 172 -9.60 -8.17 -15.25
CA ALA A 172 -10.31 -7.62 -14.09
C ALA A 172 -10.90 -8.74 -13.24
N CYS A 173 -11.60 -9.70 -13.82
CA CYS A 173 -12.18 -10.84 -13.10
C CYS A 173 -11.11 -11.72 -12.42
N GLN A 174 -9.95 -11.96 -13.07
CA GLN A 174 -8.85 -12.71 -12.45
C GLN A 174 -8.26 -12.00 -11.24
N LEU A 175 -8.07 -10.66 -11.30
CA LEU A 175 -7.55 -9.89 -10.18
C LEU A 175 -8.55 -9.89 -9.00
N ILE A 176 -9.83 -9.69 -9.32
CA ILE A 176 -10.90 -9.69 -8.31
C ILE A 176 -11.11 -11.08 -7.70
N GLN A 177 -10.95 -12.16 -8.47
CA GLN A 177 -11.00 -13.52 -7.95
C GLN A 177 -9.90 -13.77 -6.90
N GLN A 178 -8.69 -13.31 -7.15
CA GLN A 178 -7.60 -13.41 -6.19
C GLN A 178 -7.89 -12.59 -4.92
N ALA A 179 -8.43 -11.37 -5.06
CA ALA A 179 -8.85 -10.56 -3.92
C ALA A 179 -9.98 -11.24 -3.13
N ALA A 180 -10.94 -11.86 -3.81
CA ALA A 180 -12.02 -12.63 -3.18
C ALA A 180 -11.49 -13.83 -2.38
N GLN A 181 -10.46 -14.54 -2.87
CA GLN A 181 -9.79 -15.61 -2.11
C GLN A 181 -9.14 -15.09 -0.83
N GLY A 182 -8.50 -13.91 -0.89
CA GLY A 182 -7.96 -13.24 0.30
C GLY A 182 -9.05 -12.83 1.29
N LEU A 183 -10.19 -12.33 0.80
CA LEU A 183 -11.34 -12.01 1.64
C LEU A 183 -11.98 -13.24 2.27
N ALA A 184 -12.09 -14.37 1.53
CA ALA A 184 -12.59 -15.62 2.08
C ALA A 184 -11.77 -16.06 3.30
N TYR A 185 -10.44 -15.98 3.19
CA TYR A 185 -9.55 -16.26 4.32
C TYR A 185 -9.78 -15.29 5.49
N LEU A 186 -9.83 -13.97 5.25
CA LEU A 186 -10.05 -12.99 6.32
C LEU A 186 -11.41 -13.18 7.01
N HIS A 187 -12.47 -13.41 6.23
CA HIS A 187 -13.80 -13.64 6.77
C HIS A 187 -13.92 -14.94 7.57
N ALA A 188 -13.17 -16.00 7.21
CA ALA A 188 -13.08 -17.23 7.98
C ALA A 188 -12.38 -17.03 9.34
N GLU A 189 -11.49 -16.01 9.45
CA GLU A 189 -10.84 -15.58 10.69
C GLU A 189 -11.64 -14.47 11.42
N ASP A 190 -12.92 -14.29 11.08
CA ASP A 190 -13.79 -13.23 11.64
C ASP A 190 -13.25 -11.80 11.46
N ILE A 191 -12.45 -11.57 10.41
CA ILE A 191 -11.88 -10.26 10.09
C ILE A 191 -12.66 -9.64 8.93
N VAL A 192 -13.28 -8.48 9.14
CA VAL A 192 -13.92 -7.65 8.11
C VAL A 192 -12.99 -6.49 7.79
N HIS A 193 -12.62 -6.32 6.52
CA HIS A 193 -11.62 -5.35 6.08
C HIS A 193 -12.11 -3.90 6.11
N ARG A 194 -13.34 -3.63 5.66
CA ARG A 194 -14.06 -2.34 5.66
C ARG A 194 -13.52 -1.25 4.71
N ASP A 195 -12.38 -1.45 4.07
CA ASP A 195 -11.78 -0.48 3.13
C ASP A 195 -11.24 -1.19 1.88
N ILE A 196 -12.02 -2.09 1.28
CA ILE A 196 -11.67 -2.73 0.00
C ILE A 196 -11.85 -1.73 -1.12
N ARG A 197 -10.74 -1.42 -1.82
CA ARG A 197 -10.69 -0.49 -2.93
C ARG A 197 -9.40 -0.67 -3.73
N PRO A 198 -9.29 -0.13 -4.96
CA PRO A 198 -8.11 -0.32 -5.80
C PRO A 198 -6.77 0.07 -5.15
N ALA A 199 -6.75 1.11 -4.30
CA ALA A 199 -5.53 1.54 -3.60
C ALA A 199 -5.00 0.48 -2.62
N ASN A 200 -5.89 -0.37 -2.07
CA ASN A 200 -5.58 -1.37 -1.05
C ASN A 200 -5.42 -2.79 -1.62
N LEU A 201 -5.48 -2.92 -2.95
CA LEU A 201 -5.20 -4.15 -3.69
C LEU A 201 -3.88 -3.98 -4.45
N TRP A 202 -2.82 -4.62 -3.98
CA TRP A 202 -1.50 -4.57 -4.61
C TRP A 202 -1.33 -5.71 -5.58
N ILE A 203 -0.79 -5.44 -6.75
CA ILE A 203 -0.51 -6.42 -7.79
C ILE A 203 1.01 -6.54 -7.89
N THR A 204 1.55 -7.67 -7.45
CA THR A 204 2.98 -7.93 -7.54
C THR A 204 3.45 -8.06 -9.00
N ALA A 205 4.75 -7.98 -9.25
CA ALA A 205 5.35 -8.19 -10.58
C ALA A 205 5.00 -9.57 -11.18
N HIS A 206 4.68 -10.55 -10.33
CA HIS A 206 4.25 -11.90 -10.76
C HIS A 206 2.73 -12.01 -10.99
N GLY A 207 1.99 -10.90 -10.84
CA GLY A 207 0.54 -10.86 -11.06
C GLY A 207 -0.28 -11.44 -9.90
N VAL A 208 0.32 -11.55 -8.71
CA VAL A 208 -0.37 -11.95 -7.48
C VAL A 208 -0.98 -10.71 -6.82
N VAL A 209 -2.28 -10.79 -6.50
CA VAL A 209 -2.97 -9.73 -5.75
C VAL A 209 -2.75 -9.93 -4.27
N LYS A 210 -2.45 -8.85 -3.54
CA LYS A 210 -2.29 -8.78 -2.10
C LYS A 210 -3.24 -7.75 -1.51
N ILE A 211 -4.07 -8.14 -0.55
CA ILE A 211 -4.90 -7.22 0.24
C ILE A 211 -4.01 -6.56 1.30
N MET A 212 -4.12 -5.25 1.43
CA MET A 212 -3.33 -4.40 2.33
C MET A 212 -4.21 -3.46 3.14
N GLU A 213 -3.63 -2.71 4.08
CA GLU A 213 -4.29 -1.61 4.81
C GLU A 213 -5.38 -2.06 5.78
N PHE A 214 -5.04 -2.85 6.79
CA PHE A 214 -5.97 -3.35 7.81
C PHE A 214 -6.33 -2.33 8.92
N GLY A 215 -5.93 -1.07 8.79
CA GLY A 215 -6.17 -0.04 9.80
C GLY A 215 -7.66 0.26 10.06
N ALA A 216 -8.54 -0.06 9.11
CA ALA A 216 -10.00 0.01 9.25
C ALA A 216 -10.64 -1.35 9.60
N ALA A 217 -9.88 -2.44 9.62
CA ALA A 217 -10.41 -3.77 9.84
C ALA A 217 -11.03 -3.92 11.24
N ARG A 218 -12.03 -4.81 11.32
CA ARG A 218 -12.65 -5.23 12.58
C ARG A 218 -12.35 -6.70 12.80
N ASP A 219 -11.81 -7.01 13.96
CA ASP A 219 -11.57 -8.37 14.45
C ASP A 219 -12.33 -8.60 15.77
N ALA A 220 -12.34 -9.83 16.26
CA ALA A 220 -13.03 -10.19 17.50
C ALA A 220 -12.55 -9.39 18.72
N LEU A 221 -11.33 -8.87 18.71
CA LEU A 221 -10.75 -8.07 19.82
C LEU A 221 -11.13 -6.59 19.73
N SER A 222 -11.45 -6.07 18.53
CA SER A 222 -11.88 -4.67 18.34
C SER A 222 -13.25 -4.37 18.96
N PHE A 223 -14.05 -5.40 19.30
CA PHE A 223 -15.32 -5.21 19.99
C PHE A 223 -15.21 -4.51 21.35
N VAL A 224 -14.08 -4.65 22.02
CA VAL A 224 -13.83 -4.04 23.33
C VAL A 224 -13.53 -2.54 23.17
N ASP A 225 -12.78 -2.18 22.12
CA ASP A 225 -12.39 -0.79 21.83
C ASP A 225 -13.59 0.03 21.28
N ASP A 226 -14.52 -0.62 20.56
CA ASP A 226 -15.71 0.01 19.98
C ASP A 226 -16.83 0.32 21.04
N MET A 227 -16.75 -0.29 22.27
CA MET A 227 -17.74 -0.06 23.33
C MET A 227 -17.59 1.31 24.03
N ASP A 228 -16.45 1.98 23.87
CA ASP A 228 -16.18 3.31 24.44
C ASP A 228 -16.67 4.47 23.54
N GLY A 229 -17.61 4.22 22.65
CA GLY A 229 -18.30 5.25 21.86
C GLY A 229 -17.40 5.89 20.81
N ASP A 230 -16.54 5.11 20.18
CA ASP A 230 -15.72 5.59 19.09
C ASP A 230 -16.60 5.96 17.89
N GLU A 231 -16.95 7.24 17.80
CA GLU A 231 -17.44 7.88 16.57
C GLU A 231 -16.29 7.90 15.55
N ASP A 232 -15.79 6.72 15.16
CA ASP A 232 -14.80 6.55 14.09
C ASP A 232 -15.45 6.77 12.71
N ASP A 233 -16.22 7.84 12.62
CA ASP A 233 -16.54 8.46 11.34
C ASP A 233 -15.25 9.13 10.84
N PRO A 234 -14.67 8.68 9.71
CA PRO A 234 -13.53 9.36 9.10
C PRO A 234 -13.82 10.83 8.74
N THR A 235 -15.07 11.28 8.92
CA THR A 235 -15.52 12.64 8.71
C THR A 235 -15.48 13.49 9.99
N VAL A 236 -15.45 12.88 11.19
CA VAL A 236 -15.45 13.60 12.47
C VAL A 236 -14.02 14.06 12.79
N GLY A 237 -13.80 15.37 12.79
CA GLY A 237 -12.55 16.01 13.24
C GLY A 237 -11.61 16.48 12.12
N LEU A 238 -12.09 16.57 10.88
CA LEU A 238 -11.36 17.25 9.81
C LEU A 238 -11.97 18.65 9.61
N ASP A 239 -11.17 19.68 9.83
CA ASP A 239 -11.51 21.04 9.39
C ASP A 239 -11.83 21.00 7.88
N GLY A 240 -12.85 21.76 7.44
CA GLY A 240 -13.50 21.65 6.12
C GLY A 240 -12.55 21.64 4.90
N ASP A 241 -11.35 22.22 4.98
CA ASP A 241 -10.37 22.22 3.90
C ASP A 241 -9.54 20.92 3.82
N ASN A 242 -9.38 20.18 4.94
CA ASN A 242 -8.71 18.90 4.96
C ASN A 242 -9.65 17.75 4.58
N LEU A 243 -10.95 17.88 4.83
CA LEU A 243 -11.96 16.88 4.48
C LEU A 243 -11.94 16.54 2.98
N ALA A 244 -11.88 17.56 2.13
CA ALA A 244 -11.88 17.39 0.68
C ALA A 244 -10.63 16.66 0.13
N ARG A 245 -9.48 16.77 0.80
CA ARG A 245 -8.23 16.12 0.39
C ARG A 245 -8.05 14.70 0.92
N THR A 246 -8.58 14.41 2.10
CA THR A 246 -8.40 13.11 2.79
C THR A 246 -9.49 12.11 2.42
N THR A 247 -10.63 12.58 1.91
CA THR A 247 -11.82 11.77 1.61
C THR A 247 -11.99 11.42 0.14
N VAL A 248 -11.15 11.96 -0.76
CA VAL A 248 -11.19 11.58 -2.18
C VAL A 248 -10.91 10.08 -2.30
N GLY A 249 -11.86 9.35 -2.89
CA GLY A 249 -11.77 7.91 -3.12
C GLY A 249 -12.27 7.00 -1.99
N TYR A 250 -12.54 7.52 -0.79
CA TYR A 250 -13.05 6.71 0.34
C TYR A 250 -14.52 6.31 0.12
N TYR A 251 -15.35 7.26 -0.31
CA TYR A 251 -16.79 7.01 -0.51
C TYR A 251 -17.11 6.30 -1.82
N ASP A 252 -16.12 6.16 -2.71
CA ASP A 252 -16.30 5.59 -4.05
C ASP A 252 -16.70 4.11 -4.05
N TYR A 253 -16.42 3.40 -2.95
CA TYR A 253 -16.61 1.95 -2.83
C TYR A 253 -17.40 1.55 -1.59
N MET A 254 -17.90 2.52 -0.83
CA MET A 254 -18.63 2.30 0.43
C MET A 254 -19.95 1.58 0.19
N SER A 255 -20.26 0.57 1.01
CA SER A 255 -21.52 -0.16 0.90
C SER A 255 -22.71 0.63 1.43
N ALA A 256 -23.93 0.26 1.03
CA ALA A 256 -25.16 0.93 1.41
C ALA A 256 -25.34 0.94 2.94
N GLU A 257 -25.09 -0.17 3.61
CA GLU A 257 -25.19 -0.31 5.06
C GLU A 257 -24.12 0.50 5.80
N GLN A 258 -22.91 0.64 5.24
CA GLN A 258 -21.88 1.52 5.83
C GLN A 258 -22.25 3.00 5.75
N VAL A 259 -22.98 3.41 4.70
CA VAL A 259 -23.51 4.78 4.57
C VAL A 259 -24.54 5.07 5.67
N GLU A 260 -25.39 4.10 5.98
CA GLU A 260 -26.43 4.26 7.00
C GLU A 260 -25.86 4.16 8.42
N ASN A 261 -24.98 3.21 8.64
CA ASN A 261 -24.28 2.98 9.90
C ASN A 261 -22.91 2.34 9.66
N PRO A 262 -21.79 3.08 9.81
CA PRO A 262 -20.45 2.52 9.64
C PRO A 262 -20.16 1.27 10.50
N GLN A 263 -20.82 1.16 11.66
CA GLN A 263 -20.67 0.00 12.55
C GLN A 263 -21.40 -1.26 12.04
N ALA A 264 -22.32 -1.13 11.08
CA ALA A 264 -23.03 -2.26 10.48
C ALA A 264 -22.19 -3.01 9.43
N ALA A 265 -20.97 -2.54 9.11
CA ALA A 265 -20.08 -3.18 8.14
C ALA A 265 -19.81 -4.64 8.54
N ASN A 266 -19.94 -5.55 7.57
CA ASN A 266 -19.78 -6.98 7.72
C ASN A 266 -19.10 -7.58 6.45
N ALA A 267 -18.96 -8.89 6.37
CA ALA A 267 -18.36 -9.57 5.20
C ALA A 267 -19.03 -9.18 3.87
N ALA A 268 -20.36 -9.03 3.85
CA ALA A 268 -21.09 -8.59 2.64
C ALA A 268 -20.77 -7.14 2.24
N SER A 269 -20.32 -6.29 3.18
CA SER A 269 -19.85 -4.95 2.88
C SER A 269 -18.54 -4.97 2.08
N ASP A 270 -17.60 -5.87 2.43
CA ASP A 270 -16.36 -6.07 1.68
C ASP A 270 -16.65 -6.58 0.27
N LEU A 271 -17.63 -7.48 0.11
CA LEU A 271 -18.07 -7.96 -1.21
C LEU A 271 -18.67 -6.84 -2.07
N TYR A 272 -19.47 -5.94 -1.48
CA TYR A 272 -19.97 -4.77 -2.19
C TYR A 272 -18.82 -3.87 -2.68
N SER A 273 -17.86 -3.58 -1.79
CA SER A 273 -16.69 -2.75 -2.11
C SER A 273 -15.83 -3.38 -3.20
N LEU A 274 -15.70 -4.72 -3.16
CA LEU A 274 -15.03 -5.48 -4.22
C LEU A 274 -15.80 -5.42 -5.54
N GLY A 275 -17.15 -5.42 -5.50
CA GLY A 275 -18.02 -5.18 -6.65
C GLY A 275 -17.82 -3.80 -7.26
N GLY A 276 -17.74 -2.75 -6.42
CA GLY A 276 -17.40 -1.39 -6.85
C GLY A 276 -16.01 -1.30 -7.49
N THR A 277 -15.05 -2.05 -6.95
CA THR A 277 -13.70 -2.16 -7.51
C THR A 277 -13.71 -2.87 -8.87
N LEU A 278 -14.45 -3.98 -9.02
CA LEU A 278 -14.61 -4.67 -10.30
C LEU A 278 -15.27 -3.77 -11.34
N TYR A 279 -16.35 -3.07 -10.98
CA TYR A 279 -17.01 -2.09 -11.84
C TYR A 279 -16.02 -1.03 -12.35
N HIS A 280 -15.20 -0.47 -11.45
CA HIS A 280 -14.18 0.51 -11.83
C HIS A 280 -13.13 -0.10 -12.77
N CYS A 281 -12.68 -1.33 -12.53
CA CYS A 281 -11.77 -2.03 -13.44
C CYS A 281 -12.35 -2.17 -14.86
N LEU A 282 -13.64 -2.45 -14.99
CA LEU A 282 -14.31 -2.71 -16.26
C LEU A 282 -14.67 -1.45 -17.03
N THR A 283 -15.02 -0.37 -16.32
CA THR A 283 -15.53 0.85 -16.92
C THR A 283 -14.53 2.01 -16.95
N GLY A 284 -13.49 1.96 -16.12
CA GLY A 284 -12.57 3.08 -15.86
C GLY A 284 -13.20 4.19 -14.98
N GLN A 285 -14.37 3.93 -14.40
CA GLN A 285 -15.09 4.89 -13.56
C GLN A 285 -15.64 4.19 -12.31
N VAL A 286 -15.74 4.93 -11.21
CA VAL A 286 -16.43 4.43 -10.01
C VAL A 286 -17.94 4.27 -10.27
N PRO A 287 -18.65 3.40 -9.52
CA PRO A 287 -20.09 3.14 -9.78
C PRO A 287 -20.97 4.41 -9.75
N PHE A 288 -20.64 5.36 -8.89
CA PHE A 288 -21.43 6.57 -8.66
C PHE A 288 -20.52 7.81 -8.59
N PRO A 289 -19.96 8.30 -9.72
CA PRO A 289 -19.11 9.48 -9.71
C PRO A 289 -19.94 10.72 -9.30
N ASP A 290 -19.51 11.42 -8.24
CA ASP A 290 -20.07 12.70 -7.82
C ASP A 290 -18.98 13.53 -7.13
N LYS A 291 -18.99 14.85 -7.35
CA LYS A 291 -18.09 15.77 -6.64
C LYS A 291 -18.54 16.06 -5.21
N ASN A 292 -19.79 15.75 -4.88
CA ASN A 292 -20.33 15.94 -3.55
C ASN A 292 -20.38 14.58 -2.82
N PRO A 293 -19.59 14.39 -1.74
CA PRO A 293 -19.50 13.12 -1.02
C PRO A 293 -20.86 12.65 -0.47
N VAL A 294 -21.70 13.56 0.02
CA VAL A 294 -23.03 13.21 0.57
C VAL A 294 -23.95 12.67 -0.54
N ARG A 295 -23.94 13.30 -1.73
CA ARG A 295 -24.72 12.77 -2.87
C ARG A 295 -24.20 11.44 -3.34
N GLN A 296 -22.88 11.25 -3.34
CA GLN A 296 -22.25 9.97 -3.69
C GLN A 296 -22.68 8.86 -2.72
N MET A 297 -22.60 9.10 -1.40
CA MET A 297 -23.09 8.18 -0.38
C MET A 297 -24.57 7.81 -0.59
N LEU A 298 -25.43 8.80 -0.83
CA LEU A 298 -26.86 8.56 -1.09
C LEU A 298 -27.08 7.72 -2.36
N ARG A 299 -26.24 7.84 -3.39
CA ARG A 299 -26.30 6.99 -4.58
C ARG A 299 -25.88 5.56 -4.24
N HIS A 300 -24.84 5.36 -3.46
CA HIS A 300 -24.47 4.02 -2.98
C HIS A 300 -25.63 3.35 -2.22
N ALA A 301 -26.36 4.11 -1.41
CA ALA A 301 -27.51 3.58 -0.67
C ALA A 301 -28.72 3.25 -1.58
N ARG A 302 -28.94 3.98 -2.70
CA ARG A 302 -30.26 3.94 -3.39
C ARG A 302 -30.22 3.79 -4.91
N ALA A 303 -29.12 4.20 -5.57
CA ALA A 303 -29.08 4.23 -7.02
C ALA A 303 -28.55 2.92 -7.61
N THR A 304 -28.96 2.59 -8.84
CA THR A 304 -28.36 1.53 -9.65
C THR A 304 -27.24 2.12 -10.49
N PRO A 305 -26.07 1.47 -10.57
CA PRO A 305 -25.00 1.94 -11.43
C PRO A 305 -25.37 1.79 -12.91
N GLN A 306 -24.69 2.52 -13.78
CA GLN A 306 -24.85 2.38 -15.22
C GLN A 306 -24.44 0.96 -15.65
N PRO A 307 -25.22 0.30 -16.56
CA PRO A 307 -24.90 -1.05 -17.04
C PRO A 307 -23.52 -1.12 -17.71
N LEU A 308 -22.82 -2.23 -17.54
CA LEU A 308 -21.49 -2.44 -18.14
C LEU A 308 -21.53 -2.41 -19.67
N PHE A 309 -22.62 -2.88 -20.28
CA PHE A 309 -22.81 -2.88 -21.73
C PHE A 309 -22.80 -1.49 -22.37
N ASP A 310 -23.10 -0.44 -21.60
CA ASP A 310 -23.01 0.95 -22.07
C ASP A 310 -21.54 1.39 -22.26
N PHE A 311 -20.58 0.72 -21.61
CA PHE A 311 -19.15 1.00 -21.70
C PHE A 311 -18.45 0.04 -22.68
N ASP A 312 -18.84 -1.24 -22.67
CA ASP A 312 -18.23 -2.26 -23.50
C ASP A 312 -19.21 -3.41 -23.76
N GLN A 313 -19.62 -3.58 -25.03
CA GLN A 313 -20.54 -4.63 -25.43
C GLN A 313 -19.92 -6.02 -25.50
N GLU A 314 -18.58 -6.13 -25.41
CA GLU A 314 -17.88 -7.42 -25.37
C GLU A 314 -17.86 -8.05 -23.99
N ILE A 315 -18.29 -7.33 -22.94
CA ILE A 315 -18.39 -7.87 -21.60
C ILE A 315 -19.48 -8.93 -21.55
N PRO A 316 -19.19 -10.18 -21.12
CA PRO A 316 -20.20 -11.22 -21.01
C PRO A 316 -21.32 -10.86 -20.04
N GLU A 317 -22.56 -11.29 -20.34
CA GLU A 317 -23.72 -11.08 -19.47
C GLU A 317 -23.47 -11.61 -18.04
N ALA A 318 -22.80 -12.76 -17.92
CA ALA A 318 -22.43 -13.32 -16.63
C ALA A 318 -21.56 -12.37 -15.77
N VAL A 319 -20.72 -11.51 -16.38
CA VAL A 319 -19.94 -10.49 -15.65
C VAL A 319 -20.85 -9.35 -15.19
N GLN A 320 -21.82 -8.93 -16.03
CA GLN A 320 -22.84 -7.96 -15.62
C GLN A 320 -23.63 -8.47 -14.41
N ASP A 321 -24.03 -9.75 -14.42
CA ASP A 321 -24.78 -10.38 -13.33
C ASP A 321 -23.96 -10.42 -12.04
N ILE A 322 -22.67 -10.79 -12.13
CA ILE A 322 -21.76 -10.76 -10.98
C ILE A 322 -21.68 -9.37 -10.37
N VAL A 323 -21.45 -8.34 -11.18
CA VAL A 323 -21.36 -6.96 -10.71
C VAL A 323 -22.70 -6.50 -10.12
N SER A 324 -23.82 -6.84 -10.75
CA SER A 324 -25.17 -6.48 -10.27
C SER A 324 -25.46 -7.10 -8.91
N THR A 325 -25.09 -8.37 -8.71
CA THR A 325 -25.25 -9.09 -7.44
C THR A 325 -24.39 -8.46 -6.35
N LEU A 326 -23.09 -8.18 -6.64
CA LEU A 326 -22.18 -7.55 -5.69
C LEU A 326 -22.66 -6.16 -5.26
N LEU A 327 -23.21 -5.36 -6.18
CA LEU A 327 -23.69 -3.99 -5.93
C LEU A 327 -25.14 -3.92 -5.48
N ALA A 328 -25.78 -5.06 -5.17
CA ALA A 328 -27.10 -5.09 -4.57
C ALA A 328 -27.13 -4.30 -3.25
N LYS A 329 -28.25 -3.58 -3.00
CA LYS A 329 -28.33 -2.66 -1.85
C LYS A 329 -28.47 -3.39 -0.53
N ARG A 330 -29.24 -4.45 -0.51
CA ARG A 330 -29.44 -5.29 0.67
C ARG A 330 -28.31 -6.33 0.72
N PRO A 331 -27.61 -6.48 1.86
CA PRO A 331 -26.54 -7.47 2.02
C PRO A 331 -26.96 -8.92 1.67
N GLU A 332 -28.21 -9.27 2.00
CA GLU A 332 -28.79 -10.59 1.73
C GLU A 332 -29.08 -10.89 0.26
N ASP A 333 -29.06 -9.88 -0.62
CA ASP A 333 -29.21 -10.05 -2.07
C ASP A 333 -27.86 -10.22 -2.77
N ARG A 334 -26.74 -10.19 -2.03
CA ARG A 334 -25.36 -10.42 -2.51
C ARG A 334 -24.98 -11.89 -2.39
N TYR A 335 -23.74 -12.22 -2.80
CA TYR A 335 -23.18 -13.53 -2.52
C TYR A 335 -23.13 -13.78 -1.01
N GLU A 336 -23.43 -15.02 -0.59
CA GLU A 336 -23.43 -15.41 0.82
C GLU A 336 -22.00 -15.37 1.40
N SER A 337 -21.01 -15.73 0.58
CA SER A 337 -19.61 -15.74 0.95
C SER A 337 -18.69 -15.25 -0.18
N ALA A 338 -17.44 -14.95 0.16
CA ALA A 338 -16.40 -14.68 -0.82
C ALA A 338 -16.04 -15.92 -1.65
N ASP A 339 -16.22 -17.14 -1.12
CA ASP A 339 -16.03 -18.38 -1.86
C ASP A 339 -17.06 -18.54 -2.98
N ASP A 340 -18.33 -18.18 -2.73
CA ASP A 340 -19.37 -18.21 -3.78
C ASP A 340 -19.05 -17.24 -4.92
N LEU A 341 -18.51 -16.06 -4.58
CA LEU A 341 -18.00 -15.12 -5.57
C LEU A 341 -16.83 -15.72 -6.37
N CYS A 342 -15.89 -16.40 -5.70
CA CYS A 342 -14.76 -17.07 -6.36
C CYS A 342 -15.26 -18.11 -7.38
N GLN A 343 -16.29 -18.88 -7.03
CA GLN A 343 -16.89 -19.85 -7.95
C GLN A 343 -17.59 -19.19 -9.15
N ALA A 344 -18.34 -18.11 -8.89
CA ALA A 344 -19.00 -17.35 -9.95
C ALA A 344 -17.97 -16.78 -10.95
N LEU A 345 -16.87 -16.20 -10.44
CA LEU A 345 -15.79 -15.67 -11.28
C LEU A 345 -15.04 -16.79 -12.04
N ALA A 346 -14.83 -17.95 -11.43
CA ALA A 346 -14.19 -19.10 -12.08
C ALA A 346 -14.98 -19.62 -13.29
N ASN A 347 -16.30 -19.49 -13.27
CA ASN A 347 -17.15 -19.85 -14.43
C ASN A 347 -16.99 -18.89 -15.62
N VAL A 348 -16.48 -17.70 -15.40
CA VAL A 348 -16.29 -16.67 -16.44
C VAL A 348 -14.87 -16.67 -16.99
N VAL A 349 -13.88 -16.89 -16.14
CA VAL A 349 -12.46 -16.85 -16.51
C VAL A 349 -11.75 -18.08 -15.99
N ALA A 350 -10.88 -18.67 -16.82
CA ALA A 350 -10.02 -19.76 -16.38
C ALA A 350 -9.05 -19.23 -15.30
N SER A 351 -9.03 -19.89 -14.15
CA SER A 351 -8.09 -19.57 -13.09
C SER A 351 -6.66 -19.81 -13.59
N LYS A 352 -5.77 -18.81 -13.42
CA LYS A 352 -4.35 -19.03 -13.66
C LYS A 352 -3.77 -19.85 -12.50
N PRO A 353 -2.81 -20.77 -12.77
CA PRO A 353 -2.08 -21.43 -11.70
C PRO A 353 -1.43 -20.37 -10.79
N ILE A 354 -1.62 -20.54 -9.50
CA ILE A 354 -1.00 -19.68 -8.48
C ILE A 354 0.50 -20.02 -8.48
N PRO A 355 1.42 -19.02 -8.59
CA PRO A 355 2.84 -19.28 -8.43
C PRO A 355 3.10 -19.87 -7.03
N GLU A 356 3.95 -20.88 -6.94
CA GLU A 356 4.44 -21.31 -5.62
C GLU A 356 5.13 -20.13 -4.94
N LEU A 357 4.78 -19.88 -3.69
CA LEU A 357 5.46 -18.88 -2.85
C LEU A 357 6.93 -19.31 -2.76
N ASP A 358 7.83 -18.43 -3.15
CA ASP A 358 9.26 -18.60 -2.87
C ASP A 358 9.41 -18.70 -1.34
N PRO A 359 9.93 -19.80 -0.79
CA PRO A 359 10.06 -19.92 0.65
C PRO A 359 10.94 -18.79 1.12
N ALA A 360 10.32 -17.81 1.78
CA ALA A 360 11.01 -16.67 2.36
C ALA A 360 12.26 -17.16 3.09
N ASN A 361 13.37 -16.44 2.94
CA ASN A 361 14.67 -16.82 3.49
C ASN A 361 14.50 -17.34 4.93
N ARG A 362 14.71 -18.64 5.13
CA ARG A 362 14.43 -19.36 6.39
C ARG A 362 15.21 -18.74 7.55
N GLU A 363 16.45 -18.30 7.33
CA GLU A 363 17.29 -17.66 8.35
C GLU A 363 16.67 -16.33 8.83
N PHE A 364 16.07 -15.55 7.91
CA PHE A 364 15.38 -14.32 8.27
C PHE A 364 14.10 -14.59 9.08
N LEU A 365 13.33 -15.61 8.73
CA LEU A 365 12.13 -16.00 9.48
C LEU A 365 12.49 -16.54 10.88
N ASP A 366 13.55 -17.34 10.99
CA ASP A 366 14.05 -17.84 12.27
C ASP A 366 14.54 -16.66 13.15
N TRP A 367 15.23 -15.68 12.55
CA TRP A 367 15.64 -14.47 13.23
C TRP A 367 14.45 -13.65 13.76
N LEU A 368 13.38 -13.50 12.94
CA LEU A 368 12.15 -12.82 13.37
C LEU A 368 11.47 -13.51 14.56
N GLN A 369 11.45 -14.84 14.59
CA GLN A 369 10.86 -15.61 15.69
C GLN A 369 11.65 -15.49 17.00
N THR A 370 12.96 -15.27 16.93
CA THR A 370 13.83 -15.12 18.12
C THR A 370 13.79 -13.74 18.74
N ARG A 371 13.38 -12.71 17.99
CA ARG A 371 13.20 -11.34 18.44
C ARG A 371 11.72 -11.07 18.74
N GLN A 372 11.29 -11.38 19.95
CA GLN A 372 10.13 -10.70 20.53
C GLN A 372 10.46 -9.21 20.56
N SER A 373 9.54 -8.37 20.03
CA SER A 373 9.55 -6.91 19.93
C SER A 373 10.48 -6.18 20.93
N ASP A 374 11.77 -6.34 20.79
CA ASP A 374 12.72 -5.51 21.51
C ASP A 374 12.59 -4.11 20.92
N ASP A 375 12.23 -3.16 21.79
CA ASP A 375 12.29 -1.73 21.47
C ASP A 375 13.67 -1.44 20.90
N ILE A 376 13.75 -1.22 19.59
CA ILE A 376 14.96 -0.73 18.95
C ILE A 376 15.09 0.72 19.41
N THR A 377 15.93 0.94 20.41
CA THR A 377 15.99 2.18 21.19
C THR A 377 16.93 3.23 20.61
N GLU A 378 17.61 2.97 19.52
CA GLU A 378 18.45 3.98 18.87
C GLU A 378 17.59 4.98 18.11
N TYR A 379 17.47 6.17 18.67
CA TYR A 379 16.80 7.32 18.07
C TYR A 379 17.77 8.07 17.17
N GLU A 380 17.40 8.19 15.88
CA GLU A 380 18.02 9.14 14.96
C GLU A 380 17.04 10.33 14.77
N PRO A 381 17.25 11.47 15.46
CA PRO A 381 16.34 12.63 15.35
C PRO A 381 16.19 13.14 13.92
N GLU A 382 17.23 12.98 13.10
CA GLU A 382 17.26 13.38 11.70
C GLU A 382 16.31 12.57 10.80
N PHE A 383 15.81 11.43 11.28
CA PHE A 383 14.89 10.60 10.48
C PHE A 383 13.52 11.25 10.27
N GLN A 384 13.06 12.02 11.27
CA GLN A 384 11.81 12.80 11.13
C GLN A 384 11.96 13.89 10.06
N ASP A 385 13.07 14.63 10.08
CA ASP A 385 13.38 15.66 9.09
C ASP A 385 13.52 15.04 7.68
N PHE A 386 14.11 13.85 7.59
CA PHE A 386 14.20 13.08 6.35
C PHE A 386 12.82 12.69 5.81
N LEU A 387 11.92 12.18 6.65
CA LEU A 387 10.55 11.84 6.22
C LEU A 387 9.77 13.07 5.74
N GLU A 388 9.90 14.21 6.44
CA GLU A 388 9.29 15.46 6.03
C GLU A 388 9.80 15.91 4.66
N PHE A 389 11.12 15.83 4.44
CA PHE A 389 11.74 16.12 3.15
C PHE A 389 11.24 15.20 2.03
N VAL A 390 11.23 13.89 2.25
CA VAL A 390 10.77 12.91 1.23
C VAL A 390 9.30 13.13 0.89
N SER A 391 8.53 13.61 1.85
CA SER A 391 7.12 13.95 1.69
C SER A 391 6.89 15.31 1.01
N ASP A 392 7.91 16.15 0.89
CA ASP A 392 7.83 17.47 0.23
C ASP A 392 7.43 17.33 -1.25
N ALA A 393 6.51 18.20 -1.68
CA ALA A 393 6.02 18.24 -3.06
C ALA A 393 7.14 18.50 -4.10
N ARG A 394 8.23 19.19 -3.71
CA ARG A 394 9.39 19.45 -4.58
C ARG A 394 10.19 18.19 -4.87
N PHE A 395 10.42 17.36 -3.87
CA PHE A 395 11.08 16.07 -4.07
C PHE A 395 10.21 15.14 -4.93
N LYS A 396 8.90 15.11 -4.70
CA LYS A 396 7.92 14.36 -5.51
C LYS A 396 7.97 14.76 -6.99
N ALA A 397 8.07 16.07 -7.28
CA ALA A 397 8.15 16.60 -8.65
C ALA A 397 9.46 16.18 -9.36
N THR A 398 10.57 16.12 -8.64
CA THR A 398 11.88 15.72 -9.19
C THR A 398 11.88 14.22 -9.56
N MET A 399 11.19 13.38 -8.78
CA MET A 399 11.15 11.92 -9.01
C MET A 399 10.06 11.51 -10.01
N SER A 400 8.94 12.24 -10.13
CA SER A 400 7.87 11.93 -11.08
C SER A 400 8.23 12.15 -12.55
N GLY A 401 9.28 12.94 -12.84
CA GLY A 401 9.79 13.17 -14.19
C GLY A 401 10.68 12.05 -14.75
N ARG A 402 11.04 11.05 -13.94
CA ARG A 402 11.99 9.96 -14.31
C ARG A 402 11.42 8.55 -14.22
N SER A 403 10.12 8.39 -13.98
CA SER A 403 9.47 7.07 -13.93
C SER A 403 9.24 6.55 -15.36
N THR A 404 10.28 6.01 -15.95
CA THR A 404 10.21 5.07 -17.09
C THR A 404 10.79 3.74 -16.64
N PHE A 405 9.91 2.86 -16.15
CA PHE A 405 10.13 1.40 -16.20
C PHE A 405 8.79 0.72 -16.46
#